data_af719903e2eda4de13803672de1dc884
#
_entry.id   af719903e2eda4de13803672de1dc884
#
_cell.length_a   1.000
_cell.length_b   1.000
_cell.length_c   1.000
_cell.angle_alpha   90.00
_cell.angle_beta   90.00
_cell.angle_gamma   90.00
#
_symmetry.space_group_name_H-M   'P 1'
#
loop_
_entity.id
_entity.type
_entity.pdbx_description
1 polymer ?
#
loop_
_entity_poly.entity_id
_entity_poly.type
_entity_poly.pdbx_seq_one_letter_code
_entity_poly.pdbx_strand_id
1 'polypeptide(L)'
;QGLVIFTWGNVSGIDREKGLVVIKPSGVSYDDMKASDMVVVDLNTGEVVEGDLNLSSDTPTHLVLYRAFPNIQGVVHTHSTYATAFAQAGKDIPNIGTTHADYFYKEIPCTRDMTKAEVEGSYELETGNVIVDEFINIRNINPDHTPAVLVKNHGPFSWGTSPDNAVYNAKVMEQCAKMAFVAYQV
;
A
#
# COMPACT_ATOMS: atom_id res chain seq x y z
N GLN A 1 16.20 2.62 -1.08
CA GLN A 1 15.69 3.42 0.05
C GLN A 1 15.51 2.59 1.35
N GLY A 2 15.80 1.28 1.32
CA GLY A 2 15.72 0.40 2.48
C GLY A 2 14.28 0.05 2.92
N LEU A 3 13.32 0.10 1.99
CA LEU A 3 11.92 -0.26 2.24
C LEU A 3 11.61 -1.70 1.88
N VAL A 4 12.41 -2.30 1.02
CA VAL A 4 12.22 -3.64 0.49
C VAL A 4 13.49 -4.45 0.60
N ILE A 5 13.35 -5.78 0.73
CA ILE A 5 14.42 -6.76 0.66
C ILE A 5 14.05 -7.81 -0.39
N PHE A 6 15.04 -8.35 -1.08
CA PHE A 6 14.84 -9.31 -2.18
C PHE A 6 13.88 -8.77 -3.25
N THR A 7 12.84 -9.53 -3.57
CA THR A 7 11.80 -9.20 -4.55
C THR A 7 10.49 -8.72 -3.90
N TRP A 8 10.48 -8.60 -2.56
CA TRP A 8 9.27 -8.30 -1.80
C TRP A 8 8.76 -6.88 -2.05
N GLY A 9 7.46 -6.72 -1.84
CA GLY A 9 6.79 -5.46 -2.09
C GLY A 9 6.60 -5.18 -3.58
N ASN A 10 5.83 -4.16 -3.86
CA ASN A 10 5.50 -3.76 -5.22
C ASN A 10 5.08 -2.29 -5.27
N VAL A 11 5.04 -1.77 -6.47
CA VAL A 11 4.57 -0.44 -6.79
C VAL A 11 3.77 -0.50 -8.08
N SER A 12 2.73 0.29 -8.15
CA SER A 12 1.94 0.49 -9.37
C SER A 12 1.65 1.96 -9.62
N GLY A 13 1.31 2.26 -10.87
CA GLY A 13 0.79 3.54 -11.31
C GLY A 13 -0.42 3.34 -12.21
N ILE A 14 -1.32 4.32 -12.27
CA ILE A 14 -2.53 4.28 -13.08
C ILE A 14 -2.54 5.38 -14.14
N ASP A 15 -2.92 5.02 -15.35
CA ASP A 15 -3.41 5.94 -16.40
C ASP A 15 -4.94 5.92 -16.35
N ARG A 16 -5.52 6.94 -15.70
CA ARG A 16 -7.00 6.99 -15.52
C ARG A 16 -7.77 7.27 -16.80
N GLU A 17 -7.14 7.93 -17.77
CA GLU A 17 -7.79 8.21 -19.06
C GLU A 17 -7.97 6.92 -19.86
N LYS A 18 -6.98 6.04 -19.80
CA LYS A 18 -7.04 4.74 -20.49
C LYS A 18 -7.64 3.62 -19.64
N GLY A 19 -7.79 3.84 -18.32
CA GLY A 19 -8.20 2.79 -17.39
C GLY A 19 -7.17 1.66 -17.24
N LEU A 20 -5.87 1.98 -17.33
CA LEU A 20 -4.78 1.02 -17.29
C LEU A 20 -3.92 1.19 -16.04
N VAL A 21 -3.55 0.09 -15.42
CA VAL A 21 -2.65 0.05 -14.26
C VAL A 21 -1.37 -0.67 -14.64
N VAL A 22 -0.23 -0.01 -14.42
CA VAL A 22 1.11 -0.57 -14.60
C VAL A 22 1.62 -1.01 -13.24
N ILE A 23 2.04 -2.26 -13.12
CA ILE A 23 2.49 -2.82 -11.85
C ILE A 23 3.80 -3.61 -12.02
N LYS A 24 4.63 -3.57 -10.96
CA LYS A 24 5.84 -4.38 -10.86
C LYS A 24 5.50 -5.87 -10.94
N PRO A 25 6.20 -6.65 -11.79
CA PRO A 25 6.01 -8.09 -11.87
C PRO A 25 6.44 -8.80 -10.58
N SER A 26 5.89 -10.01 -10.36
CA SER A 26 6.30 -10.90 -9.29
C SER A 26 7.69 -11.47 -9.54
N GLY A 27 8.48 -11.65 -8.47
CA GLY A 27 9.73 -12.41 -8.50
C GLY A 27 10.92 -11.76 -9.22
N VAL A 28 10.78 -10.54 -9.77
CA VAL A 28 11.88 -9.82 -10.42
C VAL A 28 12.62 -8.96 -9.40
N SER A 29 13.97 -9.10 -9.40
CA SER A 29 14.85 -8.28 -8.56
C SER A 29 14.76 -6.81 -8.92
N TYR A 30 14.77 -5.94 -7.93
CA TYR A 30 14.79 -4.48 -8.15
C TYR A 30 16.07 -4.01 -8.85
N ASP A 31 17.19 -4.72 -8.68
CA ASP A 31 18.47 -4.36 -9.27
C ASP A 31 18.52 -4.67 -10.77
N ASP A 32 17.77 -5.67 -11.23
CA ASP A 32 17.74 -6.14 -12.61
C ASP A 32 16.55 -5.62 -13.42
N MET A 33 15.57 -5.02 -12.73
CA MET A 33 14.27 -4.63 -13.30
C MET A 33 14.40 -3.51 -14.33
N LYS A 34 13.69 -3.67 -15.44
CA LYS A 34 13.58 -2.69 -16.52
C LYS A 34 12.14 -2.24 -16.70
N ALA A 35 11.95 -1.10 -17.34
CA ALA A 35 10.62 -0.61 -17.66
C ALA A 35 9.81 -1.60 -18.54
N SER A 36 10.49 -2.35 -19.41
CA SER A 36 9.89 -3.39 -20.26
C SER A 36 9.38 -4.62 -19.49
N ASP A 37 9.76 -4.77 -18.21
CA ASP A 37 9.36 -5.89 -17.38
C ASP A 37 8.01 -5.63 -16.69
N MET A 38 7.53 -4.37 -16.73
CA MET A 38 6.26 -4.01 -16.10
C MET A 38 5.08 -4.72 -16.78
N VAL A 39 4.09 -5.08 -15.97
CA VAL A 39 2.85 -5.69 -16.45
C VAL A 39 1.75 -4.64 -16.42
N VAL A 40 0.96 -4.56 -17.50
CA VAL A 40 -0.15 -3.64 -17.63
C VAL A 40 -1.46 -4.42 -17.53
N VAL A 41 -2.36 -3.97 -16.68
CA VAL A 41 -3.68 -4.58 -16.49
C VAL A 41 -4.80 -3.56 -16.71
N ASP A 42 -5.94 -4.03 -17.16
CA ASP A 42 -7.17 -3.22 -17.22
C ASP A 42 -7.71 -3.00 -15.79
N LEU A 43 -8.03 -1.75 -15.47
CA LEU A 43 -8.53 -1.37 -14.16
C LEU A 43 -9.84 -2.08 -13.77
N ASN A 44 -10.74 -2.32 -14.72
CA ASN A 44 -12.08 -2.83 -14.46
C ASN A 44 -12.11 -4.36 -14.42
N THR A 45 -11.43 -5.01 -15.37
CA THR A 45 -11.43 -6.48 -15.48
C THR A 45 -10.31 -7.13 -14.67
N GLY A 46 -9.17 -6.45 -14.48
CA GLY A 46 -7.95 -7.01 -13.91
C GLY A 46 -7.17 -7.91 -14.88
N GLU A 47 -7.61 -8.00 -16.12
CA GLU A 47 -6.93 -8.80 -17.16
C GLU A 47 -5.63 -8.13 -17.61
N VAL A 48 -4.63 -8.94 -17.90
CA VAL A 48 -3.35 -8.46 -18.46
C VAL A 48 -3.57 -7.97 -19.88
N VAL A 49 -3.17 -6.73 -20.13
CA VAL A 49 -3.25 -6.07 -21.45
C VAL A 49 -1.88 -6.09 -22.14
N GLU A 50 -0.79 -5.95 -21.36
CA GLU A 50 0.58 -5.93 -21.87
C GLU A 50 1.54 -6.49 -20.83
N GLY A 51 2.60 -7.18 -21.27
CA GLY A 51 3.65 -7.78 -20.46
C GLY A 51 3.54 -9.31 -20.39
N ASP A 52 4.70 -9.97 -20.37
CA ASP A 52 4.82 -11.43 -20.43
C ASP A 52 5.22 -12.04 -19.06
N LEU A 53 5.51 -11.19 -18.08
CA LEU A 53 5.94 -11.66 -16.76
C LEU A 53 4.75 -11.93 -15.83
N ASN A 54 5.02 -12.69 -14.78
CA ASN A 54 4.01 -13.03 -13.78
C ASN A 54 3.52 -11.77 -13.07
N LEU A 55 2.21 -11.60 -13.03
CA LEU A 55 1.55 -10.53 -12.31
C LEU A 55 1.86 -10.58 -10.82
N SER A 56 2.04 -9.42 -10.18
CA SER A 56 2.13 -9.36 -8.71
C SER A 56 0.86 -9.92 -8.07
N SER A 57 1.02 -10.73 -7.03
CA SER A 57 -0.12 -11.26 -6.27
C SER A 57 -1.00 -10.14 -5.69
N ASP A 58 -0.40 -9.01 -5.29
CA ASP A 58 -1.11 -7.87 -4.71
C ASP A 58 -1.90 -7.02 -5.73
N THR A 59 -1.86 -7.37 -7.02
CA THR A 59 -2.59 -6.61 -8.05
C THR A 59 -4.06 -6.41 -7.70
N PRO A 60 -4.83 -7.39 -7.23
CA PRO A 60 -6.23 -7.18 -6.84
C PRO A 60 -6.40 -6.10 -5.76
N THR A 61 -5.50 -6.05 -4.77
CA THR A 61 -5.48 -5.00 -3.74
C THR A 61 -5.33 -3.62 -4.37
N HIS A 62 -4.33 -3.45 -5.25
CA HIS A 62 -4.09 -2.17 -5.91
C HIS A 62 -5.28 -1.71 -6.75
N LEU A 63 -5.91 -2.62 -7.49
CA LEU A 63 -7.10 -2.31 -8.30
C LEU A 63 -8.28 -1.86 -7.45
N VAL A 64 -8.51 -2.50 -6.28
CA VAL A 64 -9.55 -2.09 -5.33
C VAL A 64 -9.31 -0.66 -4.85
N LEU A 65 -8.07 -0.33 -4.47
CA LEU A 65 -7.71 1.02 -4.00
C LEU A 65 -7.91 2.07 -5.10
N TYR A 66 -7.48 1.80 -6.34
CA TYR A 66 -7.69 2.73 -7.45
C TYR A 66 -9.17 2.97 -7.78
N ARG A 67 -10.02 1.95 -7.64
CA ARG A 67 -11.46 2.07 -7.85
C ARG A 67 -12.14 2.86 -6.74
N ALA A 68 -11.72 2.66 -5.49
CA ALA A 68 -12.33 3.28 -4.32
C ALA A 68 -11.83 4.71 -4.06
N PHE A 69 -10.58 5.02 -4.38
CA PHE A 69 -9.92 6.29 -4.11
C PHE A 69 -9.60 7.03 -5.43
N PRO A 70 -10.48 7.89 -5.93
CA PRO A 70 -10.39 8.41 -7.30
C PRO A 70 -9.18 9.34 -7.54
N ASN A 71 -8.61 9.94 -6.50
CA ASN A 71 -7.53 10.92 -6.63
C ASN A 71 -6.13 10.31 -6.58
N ILE A 72 -5.98 9.04 -6.19
CA ILE A 72 -4.68 8.40 -6.12
C ILE A 72 -4.21 7.95 -7.51
N GLN A 73 -2.91 8.08 -7.77
CA GLN A 73 -2.30 7.71 -9.05
C GLN A 73 -1.10 6.76 -8.89
N GLY A 74 -0.72 6.45 -7.66
CA GLY A 74 0.29 5.46 -7.34
C GLY A 74 -0.06 4.72 -6.05
N VAL A 75 0.26 3.43 -5.98
CA VAL A 75 0.10 2.58 -4.79
C VAL A 75 1.39 1.80 -4.57
N VAL A 76 1.79 1.71 -3.32
CA VAL A 76 2.99 0.96 -2.86
C VAL A 76 2.59 0.03 -1.74
N HIS A 77 3.08 -1.20 -1.81
CA HIS A 77 3.08 -2.15 -0.70
C HIS A 77 4.53 -2.54 -0.35
N THR A 78 4.82 -2.61 0.93
CA THR A 78 6.11 -3.06 1.44
C THR A 78 5.94 -3.90 2.70
N HIS A 79 7.02 -4.57 3.13
CA HIS A 79 7.14 -5.14 4.47
C HIS A 79 8.26 -4.41 5.24
N SER A 80 8.27 -3.08 5.17
CA SER A 80 9.24 -2.25 5.89
C SER A 80 9.13 -2.46 7.40
N THR A 81 10.27 -2.49 8.08
CA THR A 81 10.40 -3.12 9.41
C THR A 81 9.49 -2.52 10.47
N TYR A 82 9.50 -1.19 10.62
CA TYR A 82 8.76 -0.55 11.73
C TYR A 82 7.27 -0.47 11.45
N ALA A 83 6.88 -0.11 10.23
CA ALA A 83 5.47 -0.10 9.85
C ALA A 83 4.86 -1.50 9.94
N THR A 84 5.57 -2.54 9.48
CA THR A 84 5.13 -3.93 9.62
C THR A 84 5.05 -4.38 11.08
N ALA A 85 5.96 -3.94 11.94
CA ALA A 85 5.89 -4.23 13.39
C ALA A 85 4.62 -3.65 14.03
N PHE A 86 4.22 -2.43 13.67
CA PHE A 86 2.93 -1.85 14.10
C PHE A 86 1.74 -2.65 13.56
N ALA A 87 1.78 -3.04 12.27
CA ALA A 87 0.74 -3.87 11.65
C ALA A 87 0.58 -5.22 12.39
N GLN A 88 1.69 -5.91 12.69
CA GLN A 88 1.68 -7.17 13.44
C GLN A 88 1.20 -7.00 14.88
N ALA A 89 1.48 -5.84 15.50
CA ALA A 89 0.97 -5.51 16.83
C ALA A 89 -0.52 -5.10 16.82
N GLY A 90 -1.12 -4.93 15.63
CA GLY A 90 -2.50 -4.44 15.47
C GLY A 90 -2.69 -3.03 16.01
N LYS A 91 -1.68 -2.16 15.84
CA LYS A 91 -1.68 -0.80 16.36
C LYS A 91 -1.50 0.22 15.25
N ASP A 92 -2.24 1.31 15.36
CA ASP A 92 -2.03 2.50 14.54
C ASP A 92 -0.62 3.07 14.78
N ILE A 93 -0.04 3.74 13.77
CA ILE A 93 1.13 4.57 13.99
C ILE A 93 0.63 5.92 14.54
N PRO A 94 0.92 6.26 15.80
CA PRO A 94 0.36 7.44 16.45
C PRO A 94 1.00 8.72 15.92
N ASN A 95 0.19 9.77 15.80
CA ASN A 95 0.68 11.10 15.46
C ASN A 95 1.18 11.81 16.72
N ILE A 96 2.47 11.66 17.02
CA ILE A 96 3.11 12.22 18.23
C ILE A 96 4.12 13.32 17.93
N GLY A 97 4.25 13.76 16.69
CA GLY A 97 5.22 14.78 16.34
C GLY A 97 4.93 15.47 15.01
N THR A 98 5.56 16.63 14.82
CA THR A 98 5.37 17.47 13.64
C THR A 98 5.73 16.77 12.34
N THR A 99 6.78 15.96 12.32
CA THR A 99 7.15 15.17 11.12
C THR A 99 6.01 14.28 10.65
N HIS A 100 5.28 13.64 11.56
CA HIS A 100 4.10 12.86 11.20
C HIS A 100 2.98 13.79 10.71
N ALA A 101 2.71 14.87 11.45
CA ALA A 101 1.61 15.80 11.18
C ALA A 101 1.76 16.54 9.83
N ASP A 102 2.98 16.71 9.33
CA ASP A 102 3.26 17.33 8.03
C ASP A 102 2.78 16.48 6.83
N TYR A 103 2.62 15.17 7.02
CA TYR A 103 2.34 14.24 5.93
C TYR A 103 1.05 13.44 6.09
N PHE A 104 0.60 13.20 7.31
CA PHE A 104 -0.58 12.38 7.60
C PHE A 104 -1.48 13.08 8.61
N TYR A 105 -2.73 13.23 8.23
CA TYR A 105 -3.74 13.77 9.14
C TYR A 105 -4.15 12.70 10.16
N LYS A 106 -3.98 12.98 11.45
CA LYS A 106 -4.15 12.05 12.58
C LYS A 106 -3.15 10.87 12.54
N GLU A 107 -3.51 9.77 13.18
CA GLU A 107 -2.74 8.51 13.12
C GLU A 107 -2.83 7.85 11.75
N ILE A 108 -1.83 7.02 11.40
CA ILE A 108 -1.94 6.09 10.28
C ILE A 108 -2.67 4.86 10.78
N PRO A 109 -3.85 4.53 10.25
CA PRO A 109 -4.71 3.49 10.80
C PRO A 109 -4.16 2.09 10.55
N CYS A 110 -4.42 1.18 11.50
CA CYS A 110 -4.30 -0.26 11.33
C CYS A 110 -5.69 -0.86 11.16
N THR A 111 -5.89 -1.65 10.11
CA THR A 111 -7.18 -2.29 9.83
C THR A 111 -7.58 -3.28 10.93
N ARG A 112 -8.85 -3.66 10.96
CA ARG A 112 -9.32 -4.83 11.71
C ARG A 112 -8.61 -6.12 11.26
N ASP A 113 -8.74 -7.17 12.04
CA ASP A 113 -8.41 -8.52 11.56
C ASP A 113 -9.27 -8.89 10.36
N MET A 114 -8.67 -9.61 9.42
CA MET A 114 -9.42 -10.31 8.38
C MET A 114 -10.14 -11.53 8.98
N THR A 115 -11.35 -11.77 8.54
CA THR A 115 -12.10 -12.97 8.91
C THR A 115 -11.49 -14.21 8.26
N LYS A 116 -11.80 -15.40 8.80
CA LYS A 116 -11.36 -16.66 8.20
C LYS A 116 -11.79 -16.79 6.73
N ALA A 117 -13.00 -16.37 6.38
CA ALA A 117 -13.50 -16.43 5.02
C ALA A 117 -12.74 -15.50 4.05
N GLU A 118 -12.34 -14.30 4.51
CA GLU A 118 -11.50 -13.37 3.75
C GLU A 118 -10.09 -13.93 3.52
N VAL A 119 -9.50 -14.58 4.54
CA VAL A 119 -8.16 -15.18 4.45
C VAL A 119 -8.14 -16.42 3.55
N GLU A 120 -9.15 -17.29 3.64
CA GLU A 120 -9.25 -18.54 2.86
C GLU A 120 -9.82 -18.31 1.45
N GLY A 121 -10.39 -17.14 1.17
CA GLY A 121 -10.96 -16.75 -0.11
C GLY A 121 -9.97 -16.05 -1.05
N SER A 122 -10.37 -14.92 -1.58
CA SER A 122 -9.52 -14.08 -2.45
C SER A 122 -8.71 -13.08 -1.61
N TYR A 123 -7.71 -13.58 -0.90
CA TYR A 123 -6.96 -12.85 0.13
C TYR A 123 -6.53 -11.43 -0.28
N GLU A 124 -5.93 -11.27 -1.46
CA GLU A 124 -5.45 -9.97 -1.91
C GLU A 124 -6.60 -9.01 -2.29
N LEU A 125 -7.69 -9.54 -2.83
CA LEU A 125 -8.91 -8.76 -3.07
C LEU A 125 -9.51 -8.28 -1.75
N GLU A 126 -9.63 -9.18 -0.78
CA GLU A 126 -10.18 -8.87 0.54
C GLU A 126 -9.27 -7.94 1.34
N THR A 127 -7.96 -8.02 1.15
CA THR A 127 -7.02 -7.03 1.69
C THR A 127 -7.37 -5.62 1.21
N GLY A 128 -7.65 -5.44 -0.08
CA GLY A 128 -8.11 -4.16 -0.61
C GLY A 128 -9.45 -3.72 -0.01
N ASN A 129 -10.41 -4.64 0.08
CA ASN A 129 -11.74 -4.37 0.66
C ASN A 129 -11.65 -3.93 2.12
N VAL A 130 -10.82 -4.59 2.93
CA VAL A 130 -10.61 -4.24 4.35
C VAL A 130 -9.99 -2.85 4.50
N ILE A 131 -9.05 -2.47 3.63
CA ILE A 131 -8.48 -1.11 3.61
C ILE A 131 -9.57 -0.08 3.30
N VAL A 132 -10.37 -0.32 2.26
CA VAL A 132 -11.45 0.60 1.86
C VAL A 132 -12.50 0.72 2.97
N ASP A 133 -12.86 -0.42 3.59
CA ASP A 133 -13.81 -0.46 4.72
C ASP A 133 -13.31 0.37 5.91
N GLU A 134 -12.03 0.25 6.26
CA GLU A 134 -11.39 1.04 7.32
C GLU A 134 -11.49 2.54 7.07
N PHE A 135 -11.24 2.99 5.83
CA PHE A 135 -11.26 4.41 5.48
C PHE A 135 -12.66 4.98 5.36
N ILE A 136 -13.56 4.27 4.66
CA ILE A 136 -14.88 4.82 4.31
C ILE A 136 -15.92 4.56 5.40
N ASN A 137 -16.01 3.31 5.88
CA ASN A 137 -17.12 2.90 6.72
C ASN A 137 -16.81 2.95 8.22
N ILE A 138 -15.58 2.59 8.61
CA ILE A 138 -15.21 2.48 10.03
C ILE A 138 -14.77 3.82 10.59
N ARG A 139 -13.77 4.48 9.95
CA ARG A 139 -13.17 5.71 10.52
C ARG A 139 -13.54 6.99 9.79
N ASN A 140 -14.14 6.91 8.60
CA ASN A 140 -14.44 8.07 7.76
C ASN A 140 -13.22 8.98 7.55
N ILE A 141 -12.11 8.38 7.09
CA ILE A 141 -10.85 9.06 6.81
C ILE A 141 -10.79 9.44 5.33
N ASN A 142 -10.38 10.68 5.04
CA ASN A 142 -10.08 11.06 3.68
C ASN A 142 -8.73 10.46 3.25
N PRO A 143 -8.66 9.58 2.22
CA PRO A 143 -7.42 8.96 1.76
C PRO A 143 -6.40 9.97 1.22
N ASP A 144 -6.82 11.15 0.77
CA ASP A 144 -5.91 12.20 0.31
C ASP A 144 -5.17 12.88 1.46
N HIS A 145 -5.74 12.85 2.68
CA HIS A 145 -5.14 13.45 3.87
C HIS A 145 -4.32 12.47 4.71
N THR A 146 -4.59 11.19 4.58
CA THR A 146 -3.83 10.12 5.25
C THR A 146 -3.49 9.04 4.21
N PRO A 147 -2.48 9.29 3.34
CA PRO A 147 -2.17 8.42 2.21
C PRO A 147 -1.39 7.16 2.61
N ALA A 148 -1.80 6.50 3.70
CA ALA A 148 -1.18 5.29 4.20
C ALA A 148 -2.10 4.50 5.13
N VAL A 149 -1.87 3.19 5.22
CA VAL A 149 -2.59 2.25 6.09
C VAL A 149 -1.70 1.08 6.47
N LEU A 150 -1.97 0.48 7.61
CA LEU A 150 -1.41 -0.81 8.00
C LEU A 150 -2.50 -1.87 7.86
N VAL A 151 -2.22 -2.94 7.13
CA VAL A 151 -3.08 -4.13 7.15
C VAL A 151 -2.63 -5.02 8.31
N LYS A 152 -3.52 -5.24 9.27
CA LYS A 152 -3.21 -6.00 10.48
C LYS A 152 -2.68 -7.39 10.13
N ASN A 153 -1.62 -7.83 10.83
CA ASN A 153 -0.88 -9.07 10.62
C ASN A 153 -0.16 -9.19 9.26
N HIS A 154 -0.19 -8.15 8.41
CA HIS A 154 0.44 -8.19 7.09
C HIS A 154 1.54 -7.12 6.96
N GLY A 155 1.17 -5.90 6.60
CA GLY A 155 2.13 -4.83 6.37
C GLY A 155 1.48 -3.54 5.86
N PRO A 156 2.31 -2.53 5.54
CA PRO A 156 1.85 -1.23 5.13
C PRO A 156 1.52 -1.15 3.64
N PHE A 157 0.49 -0.36 3.34
CA PHE A 157 0.21 0.19 2.02
C PHE A 157 0.27 1.71 2.08
N SER A 158 0.74 2.35 1.03
CA SER A 158 0.70 3.79 0.85
C SER A 158 0.33 4.15 -0.58
N TRP A 159 -0.15 5.35 -0.77
CA TRP A 159 -0.53 5.85 -2.07
C TRP A 159 -0.18 7.33 -2.22
N GLY A 160 -0.41 7.88 -3.42
CA GLY A 160 -0.13 9.27 -3.70
C GLY A 160 -0.60 9.71 -5.07
N THR A 161 -0.32 10.97 -5.40
CA THR A 161 -0.68 11.61 -6.68
C THR A 161 0.21 11.17 -7.86
N SER A 162 1.19 10.31 -7.59
CA SER A 162 2.03 9.62 -8.56
C SER A 162 2.68 8.40 -7.92
N PRO A 163 3.25 7.45 -8.68
CA PRO A 163 4.05 6.36 -8.12
C PRO A 163 5.22 6.85 -7.25
N ASP A 164 5.93 7.88 -7.69
CA ASP A 164 7.03 8.48 -6.91
C ASP A 164 6.55 9.07 -5.59
N ASN A 165 5.40 9.76 -5.60
CA ASN A 165 4.79 10.31 -4.38
C ASN A 165 4.32 9.19 -3.43
N ALA A 166 3.77 8.09 -3.95
CA ALA A 166 3.42 6.92 -3.15
C ALA A 166 4.65 6.28 -2.48
N VAL A 167 5.77 6.15 -3.19
CA VAL A 167 7.05 5.69 -2.63
C VAL A 167 7.59 6.66 -1.57
N TYR A 168 7.47 7.96 -1.81
CA TYR A 168 7.83 8.98 -0.84
C TYR A 168 7.02 8.83 0.46
N ASN A 169 5.69 8.69 0.35
CA ASN A 169 4.80 8.47 1.49
C ASN A 169 5.12 7.17 2.24
N ALA A 170 5.46 6.09 1.53
CA ALA A 170 5.94 4.84 2.16
C ALA A 170 7.20 5.08 3.02
N LYS A 171 8.15 5.87 2.50
CA LYS A 171 9.38 6.19 3.22
C LYS A 171 9.12 7.04 4.46
N VAL A 172 8.25 8.04 4.35
CA VAL A 172 7.86 8.88 5.50
C VAL A 172 7.11 8.06 6.53
N MET A 173 6.16 7.20 6.12
CA MET A 173 5.46 6.29 7.03
C MET A 173 6.41 5.41 7.83
N GLU A 174 7.36 4.76 7.18
CA GLU A 174 8.37 3.92 7.86
C GLU A 174 9.19 4.74 8.87
N GLN A 175 9.58 5.97 8.50
CA GLN A 175 10.31 6.85 9.41
C GLN A 175 9.46 7.31 10.60
N CYS A 176 8.17 7.63 10.39
CA CYS A 176 7.24 7.96 11.46
C CYS A 176 7.03 6.77 12.41
N ALA A 177 6.85 5.56 11.86
CA ALA A 177 6.75 4.33 12.65
C ALA A 177 8.00 4.10 13.51
N LYS A 178 9.19 4.27 12.92
CA LYS A 178 10.46 4.17 13.66
C LYS A 178 10.56 5.18 14.79
N MET A 179 10.24 6.45 14.51
CA MET A 179 10.28 7.51 15.54
C MET A 179 9.28 7.24 16.66
N ALA A 180 8.05 6.82 16.34
CA ALA A 180 7.05 6.46 17.32
C ALA A 180 7.50 5.28 18.19
N PHE A 181 8.04 4.23 17.58
CA PHE A 181 8.58 3.09 18.31
C PHE A 181 9.69 3.51 19.29
N VAL A 182 10.66 4.30 18.82
CA VAL A 182 11.77 4.76 19.68
C VAL A 182 11.26 5.69 20.79
N ALA A 183 10.34 6.60 20.50
CA ALA A 183 9.77 7.52 21.49
C ALA A 183 9.06 6.79 22.65
N TYR A 184 8.49 5.61 22.41
CA TYR A 184 7.90 4.79 23.47
C TYR A 184 8.91 4.00 24.31
N GLN A 185 10.20 4.02 23.95
CA GLN A 185 11.26 3.36 24.72
C GLN A 185 11.99 4.32 25.66
N VAL A 186 11.83 5.62 25.50
CA VAL A 186 12.41 6.68 26.34
C VAL A 186 11.39 7.26 27.30
#